data_3fd6e7cc949c617418b2865418b5d3e8
#
_entry.id   3fd6e7cc949c617418b2865418b5d3e8
#
_cell.length_a   1.000
_cell.length_b   1.000
_cell.length_c   1.000
_cell.angle_alpha   90.00
_cell.angle_beta   90.00
_cell.angle_gamma   90.00
#
_symmetry.space_group_name_H-M   'P 1'
#
loop_
_entity.id
_entity.type
_entity.pdbx_description
1 polymer ?
#
loop_
_entity_poly.entity_id
_entity_poly.type
_entity_poly.pdbx_seq_one_letter_code
_entity_poly.pdbx_strand_id
1 'polypeptide(L)'
;MDQPKIERVLRLMKMMTSSNRYTVEELAVRLDTSYRSIYRYIDTFKEVGFVVHKEEGGVYRLGKESPYFKDISQLIHFTDEEAHIVNQLIEGLDNTNLLKQNLRRKLTSVYNCTALAECVVEGRNAINVNHLVEAITERKQVILRSYASSHTGVVRDRLVEPFGFTTNYVQVWCYEPESGLNKLFNTARIGSVEVLAERWQFGEVHHEGYIDIFRISGFEQSRVQLELGVMAHNLLVEEYPLAVRDLTQIDDAHWLLDTMVCDYVGVGRFVLGLAEDIRILTPEFEEYVRGAAERIRAKF
;
A
#
# COMPACT_ATOMS: atom_id res chain seq x y z
N MET A 1 -12.49 14.34 35.69
CA MET A 1 -11.70 15.19 34.77
C MET A 1 -12.60 15.61 33.63
N ASP A 2 -12.68 16.90 33.33
CA ASP A 2 -13.70 17.50 32.46
C ASP A 2 -13.38 17.17 30.99
N GLN A 3 -13.95 16.07 30.46
CA GLN A 3 -13.76 15.60 29.07
C GLN A 3 -13.94 16.71 28.02
N PRO A 4 -14.95 17.61 28.14
CA PRO A 4 -15.13 18.74 27.22
C PRO A 4 -13.96 19.74 27.21
N LYS A 5 -13.25 19.89 28.32
CA LYS A 5 -12.12 20.81 28.44
C LYS A 5 -10.88 20.25 27.70
N ILE A 6 -10.59 18.97 27.84
CA ILE A 6 -9.47 18.31 27.14
C ILE A 6 -9.73 18.35 25.63
N GLU A 7 -10.93 18.06 25.19
CA GLU A 7 -11.31 18.11 23.77
C GLU A 7 -11.10 19.49 23.18
N ARG A 8 -11.51 20.58 23.88
CA ARG A 8 -11.27 21.96 23.43
C ARG A 8 -9.78 22.29 23.29
N VAL A 9 -8.96 21.85 24.26
CA VAL A 9 -7.50 22.07 24.22
C VAL A 9 -6.87 21.36 23.03
N LEU A 10 -7.24 20.11 22.76
CA LEU A 10 -6.75 19.34 21.62
C LEU A 10 -7.20 19.94 20.28
N ARG A 11 -8.46 20.38 20.18
CA ARG A 11 -8.98 21.09 19.00
C ARG A 11 -8.26 22.42 18.77
N LEU A 12 -8.01 23.20 19.83
CA LEU A 12 -7.23 24.43 19.75
C LEU A 12 -5.81 24.16 19.25
N MET A 13 -5.15 23.15 19.79
CA MET A 13 -3.83 22.73 19.36
C MET A 13 -3.81 22.38 17.87
N LYS A 14 -4.78 21.59 17.39
CA LYS A 14 -4.96 21.24 15.98
C LYS A 14 -5.14 22.50 15.11
N MET A 15 -5.93 23.46 15.54
CA MET A 15 -6.17 24.69 14.79
C MET A 15 -4.93 25.59 14.73
N MET A 16 -4.19 25.72 15.83
CA MET A 16 -2.95 26.52 15.89
C MET A 16 -1.77 25.90 15.14
N THR A 17 -1.85 24.60 14.78
CA THR A 17 -0.83 23.90 13.97
C THR A 17 -1.19 23.87 12.49
N SER A 18 -2.45 24.15 12.13
CA SER A 18 -2.94 24.12 10.76
C SER A 18 -2.37 25.25 9.91
N SER A 19 -2.47 25.11 8.58
CA SER A 19 -2.10 26.16 7.64
C SER A 19 -3.04 27.37 7.67
N ASN A 20 -4.23 27.20 8.23
CA ASN A 20 -5.20 28.27 8.36
C ASN A 20 -4.82 29.22 9.49
N ARG A 21 -5.06 30.50 9.28
CA ARG A 21 -4.80 31.57 10.25
C ARG A 21 -6.11 31.93 10.94
N TYR A 22 -6.16 31.76 12.26
CA TYR A 22 -7.34 32.07 13.06
C TYR A 22 -6.98 33.14 14.09
N THR A 23 -7.81 34.18 14.18
CA THR A 23 -7.74 35.15 15.27
C THR A 23 -8.25 34.51 16.59
N VAL A 24 -7.94 35.13 17.72
CA VAL A 24 -8.46 34.66 19.03
C VAL A 24 -9.99 34.66 19.06
N GLU A 25 -10.62 35.64 18.39
CA GLU A 25 -12.06 35.73 18.23
C GLU A 25 -12.64 34.54 17.47
N GLU A 26 -12.05 34.20 16.34
CA GLU A 26 -12.48 33.06 15.54
C GLU A 26 -12.29 31.74 16.27
N LEU A 27 -11.18 31.60 17.01
CA LEU A 27 -10.91 30.41 17.83
C LEU A 27 -11.94 30.30 18.97
N ALA A 28 -12.31 31.39 19.60
CA ALA A 28 -13.31 31.41 20.68
C ALA A 28 -14.69 30.98 20.17
N VAL A 29 -15.10 31.48 18.99
CA VAL A 29 -16.38 31.11 18.36
C VAL A 29 -16.38 29.63 17.97
N ARG A 30 -15.32 29.14 17.29
CA ARG A 30 -15.24 27.76 16.80
C ARG A 30 -15.16 26.71 17.91
N LEU A 31 -14.61 27.10 19.07
CA LEU A 31 -14.44 26.18 20.21
C LEU A 31 -15.52 26.38 21.28
N ASP A 32 -16.54 27.23 21.00
CA ASP A 32 -17.62 27.56 21.91
C ASP A 32 -17.09 27.90 23.31
N THR A 33 -16.23 28.93 23.37
CA THR A 33 -15.56 29.33 24.61
C THR A 33 -15.26 30.84 24.63
N SER A 34 -14.82 31.35 25.77
CA SER A 34 -14.45 32.77 25.91
C SER A 34 -13.03 33.05 25.44
N TYR A 35 -12.75 34.29 25.00
CA TYR A 35 -11.39 34.76 24.68
C TYR A 35 -10.42 34.55 25.84
N ARG A 36 -10.88 34.75 27.08
CA ARG A 36 -10.09 34.51 28.29
C ARG A 36 -9.65 33.03 28.40
N SER A 37 -10.51 32.11 28.00
CA SER A 37 -10.19 30.70 28.00
C SER A 37 -9.18 30.36 26.92
N ILE A 38 -9.27 30.98 25.73
CA ILE A 38 -8.28 30.80 24.64
C ILE A 38 -6.90 31.26 25.10
N TYR A 39 -6.79 32.47 25.66
CA TYR A 39 -5.52 32.98 26.21
C TYR A 39 -4.95 32.07 27.28
N ARG A 40 -5.77 31.57 28.21
CA ARG A 40 -5.33 30.63 29.24
C ARG A 40 -4.80 29.31 28.63
N TYR A 41 -5.42 28.80 27.59
CA TYR A 41 -4.92 27.60 26.89
C TYR A 41 -3.60 27.88 26.15
N ILE A 42 -3.46 29.05 25.52
CA ILE A 42 -2.21 29.49 24.89
C ILE A 42 -1.10 29.61 25.95
N ASP A 43 -1.38 30.17 27.10
CA ASP A 43 -0.40 30.26 28.18
C ASP A 43 -0.04 28.87 28.71
N THR A 44 -0.99 27.95 28.85
CA THR A 44 -0.72 26.56 29.20
C THR A 44 0.20 25.90 28.18
N PHE A 45 0.04 26.13 26.88
CA PHE A 45 0.97 25.61 25.87
C PHE A 45 2.39 26.13 26.05
N LYS A 46 2.55 27.43 26.36
CA LYS A 46 3.87 28.00 26.66
C LYS A 46 4.50 27.42 27.93
N GLU A 47 3.69 27.26 29.00
CA GLU A 47 4.14 26.68 30.27
C GLU A 47 4.62 25.22 30.11
N VAL A 48 3.97 24.46 29.24
CA VAL A 48 4.35 23.07 28.92
C VAL A 48 5.55 23.02 27.96
N GLY A 49 6.01 24.17 27.41
CA GLY A 49 7.22 24.26 26.58
C GLY A 49 6.99 24.35 25.08
N PHE A 50 5.75 24.57 24.62
CA PHE A 50 5.52 24.88 23.22
C PHE A 50 5.93 26.31 22.89
N VAL A 51 6.60 26.49 21.76
CA VAL A 51 6.87 27.81 21.20
C VAL A 51 5.60 28.34 20.55
N VAL A 52 5.10 29.49 21.00
CA VAL A 52 3.89 30.12 20.46
C VAL A 52 4.25 31.46 19.84
N HIS A 53 4.04 31.59 18.54
CA HIS A 53 4.21 32.82 17.80
C HIS A 53 2.93 33.66 17.80
N LYS A 54 3.10 34.95 17.95
CA LYS A 54 2.03 35.95 17.74
C LYS A 54 2.31 36.64 16.41
N GLU A 55 1.43 36.48 15.45
CA GLU A 55 1.47 37.15 14.15
C GLU A 55 0.62 38.42 14.17
N GLU A 56 0.77 39.24 13.10
CA GLU A 56 -0.06 40.42 12.91
C GLU A 56 -1.56 40.08 12.86
N GLY A 57 -2.44 40.94 13.36
CA GLY A 57 -3.87 40.71 13.38
C GLY A 57 -4.37 39.82 14.54
N GLY A 58 -3.53 39.59 15.58
CA GLY A 58 -3.95 38.81 16.75
C GLY A 58 -4.05 37.29 16.53
N VAL A 59 -3.37 36.80 15.52
CA VAL A 59 -3.26 35.36 15.20
C VAL A 59 -2.17 34.73 16.05
N TYR A 60 -2.47 33.57 16.66
CA TYR A 60 -1.50 32.77 17.41
C TYR A 60 -1.27 31.44 16.74
N ARG A 61 0.00 31.03 16.64
CA ARG A 61 0.40 29.75 16.07
C ARG A 61 1.40 29.02 16.96
N LEU A 62 1.34 27.70 16.94
CA LEU A 62 2.39 26.86 17.53
C LEU A 62 3.57 26.77 16.57
N GLY A 63 4.76 27.14 17.05
CA GLY A 63 6.01 27.11 16.28
C GLY A 63 6.49 25.69 16.03
N LYS A 64 6.91 25.42 14.78
CA LYS A 64 7.44 24.09 14.37
C LYS A 64 8.76 23.73 15.06
N GLU A 65 9.45 24.71 15.65
CA GLU A 65 10.68 24.59 16.42
C GLU A 65 10.45 24.13 17.87
N SER A 66 9.20 24.01 18.33
CA SER A 66 8.90 23.48 19.67
C SER A 66 9.51 22.09 19.83
N PRO A 67 10.21 21.79 20.97
CA PRO A 67 10.88 20.51 21.18
C PRO A 67 9.96 19.29 20.99
N TYR A 68 8.70 19.42 21.34
CA TYR A 68 7.67 18.38 21.21
C TYR A 68 7.07 18.29 19.82
N PHE A 69 7.36 19.25 18.92
CA PHE A 69 6.75 19.29 17.58
C PHE A 69 7.38 18.29 16.61
N LYS A 70 8.64 17.86 16.86
CA LYS A 70 9.26 16.80 16.06
C LYS A 70 8.48 15.48 16.15
N ASP A 71 7.93 15.20 17.31
CA ASP A 71 7.12 13.99 17.52
C ASP A 71 5.68 14.17 17.01
N ILE A 72 5.13 15.38 17.07
CA ILE A 72 3.77 15.72 16.63
C ILE A 72 3.72 16.04 15.13
N SER A 73 4.79 16.60 14.53
CA SER A 73 4.87 16.83 13.07
C SER A 73 4.99 15.53 12.26
N GLN A 74 5.28 14.42 12.91
CA GLN A 74 5.13 13.09 12.33
C GLN A 74 3.65 12.66 12.28
N LEU A 75 2.76 13.35 12.99
CA LEU A 75 1.32 13.19 12.96
C LEU A 75 0.69 14.22 11.98
N ILE A 76 1.05 14.14 10.71
CA ILE A 76 0.28 14.86 9.68
C ILE A 76 -1.06 14.14 9.58
N HIS A 77 -2.06 14.71 10.24
CA HIS A 77 -3.45 14.27 10.08
C HIS A 77 -4.09 15.12 9.00
N PHE A 78 -4.38 14.51 7.87
CA PHE A 78 -5.35 15.07 6.93
C PHE A 78 -6.77 14.85 7.49
N THR A 79 -7.73 15.68 7.16
CA THR A 79 -9.14 15.29 7.29
C THR A 79 -9.45 14.22 6.24
N ASP A 80 -10.56 13.51 6.37
CA ASP A 80 -10.93 12.48 5.38
C ASP A 80 -11.05 13.08 3.97
N GLU A 81 -11.55 14.33 3.85
CA GLU A 81 -11.64 15.05 2.59
C GLU A 81 -10.26 15.45 2.05
N GLU A 82 -9.36 15.93 2.90
CA GLU A 82 -7.99 16.27 2.52
C GLU A 82 -7.23 15.01 2.09
N ALA A 83 -7.40 13.90 2.80
CA ALA A 83 -6.81 12.61 2.45
C ALA A 83 -7.34 12.12 1.10
N HIS A 84 -8.62 12.32 0.80
CA HIS A 84 -9.23 11.99 -0.48
C HIS A 84 -8.60 12.80 -1.63
N ILE A 85 -8.46 14.12 -1.47
CA ILE A 85 -7.83 15.00 -2.47
C ILE A 85 -6.37 14.60 -2.71
N VAL A 86 -5.61 14.36 -1.62
CA VAL A 86 -4.20 13.92 -1.73
C VAL A 86 -4.11 12.57 -2.43
N ASN A 87 -5.03 11.65 -2.15
CA ASN A 87 -5.07 10.36 -2.82
C ASN A 87 -5.39 10.49 -4.31
N GLN A 88 -6.34 11.36 -4.72
CA GLN A 88 -6.61 11.63 -6.13
C GLN A 88 -5.39 12.22 -6.86
N LEU A 89 -4.67 13.14 -6.24
CA LEU A 89 -3.44 13.70 -6.80
C LEU A 89 -2.34 12.63 -6.95
N ILE A 90 -2.22 11.73 -5.98
CA ILE A 90 -1.29 10.61 -6.02
C ILE A 90 -1.69 9.61 -7.11
N GLU A 91 -3.00 9.40 -7.35
CA GLU A 91 -3.47 8.50 -8.42
C GLU A 91 -3.12 9.00 -9.82
N GLY A 92 -3.09 10.32 -10.03
CA GLY A 92 -2.65 10.94 -11.27
C GLY A 92 -1.17 10.73 -11.61
N LEU A 93 -0.35 10.28 -10.67
CA LEU A 93 1.05 9.95 -10.92
C LEU A 93 1.17 8.55 -11.53
N ASP A 94 2.23 8.32 -12.29
CA ASP A 94 2.53 7.00 -12.87
C ASP A 94 2.61 5.92 -11.77
N ASN A 95 2.01 4.76 -12.01
CA ASN A 95 1.96 3.65 -11.07
C ASN A 95 3.32 3.02 -10.75
N THR A 96 4.32 3.28 -11.58
CA THR A 96 5.71 2.84 -11.39
C THR A 96 6.49 3.71 -10.40
N ASN A 97 5.95 4.87 -10.01
CA ASN A 97 6.63 5.82 -9.15
C ASN A 97 6.72 5.34 -7.69
N LEU A 98 7.95 5.07 -7.22
CA LEU A 98 8.27 4.67 -5.85
C LEU A 98 7.76 5.68 -4.79
N LEU A 99 7.79 6.99 -5.10
CA LEU A 99 7.26 8.03 -4.23
C LEU A 99 5.74 7.90 -4.08
N LYS A 100 5.03 7.56 -5.17
CA LYS A 100 3.59 7.26 -5.14
C LYS A 100 3.29 6.13 -4.15
N GLN A 101 4.00 5.02 -4.27
CA GLN A 101 3.81 3.86 -3.38
C GLN A 101 4.12 4.18 -1.92
N ASN A 102 5.18 4.96 -1.65
CA ASN A 102 5.56 5.38 -0.30
C ASN A 102 4.57 6.38 0.30
N LEU A 103 4.06 7.34 -0.48
CA LEU A 103 3.03 8.29 -0.06
C LEU A 103 1.73 7.56 0.25
N ARG A 104 1.31 6.65 -0.62
CA ARG A 104 0.15 5.79 -0.41
C ARG A 104 0.25 4.99 0.88
N ARG A 105 1.39 4.30 1.11
CA ARG A 105 1.62 3.55 2.35
C ARG A 105 1.50 4.42 3.60
N LYS A 106 2.05 5.64 3.57
CA LYS A 106 1.94 6.59 4.69
C LYS A 106 0.52 7.05 4.91
N LEU A 107 -0.24 7.32 3.86
CA LEU A 107 -1.66 7.68 3.97
C LEU A 107 -2.48 6.51 4.53
N THR A 108 -2.30 5.30 4.01
CA THR A 108 -3.04 4.10 4.49
C THR A 108 -2.70 3.71 5.93
N SER A 109 -1.50 4.01 6.42
CA SER A 109 -1.12 3.72 7.81
C SER A 109 -1.77 4.65 8.84
N VAL A 110 -2.27 5.80 8.42
CA VAL A 110 -2.81 6.86 9.31
C VAL A 110 -4.33 6.92 9.28
N TYR A 111 -4.96 6.51 8.18
CA TYR A 111 -6.41 6.59 7.97
C TYR A 111 -7.08 5.23 8.03
N ASN A 112 -8.28 5.21 8.60
CA ASN A 112 -9.07 3.99 8.81
C ASN A 112 -9.24 3.25 7.47
N CYS A 113 -8.81 1.98 7.42
CA CYS A 113 -8.72 1.17 6.20
C CYS A 113 -10.02 1.12 5.37
N THR A 114 -11.17 1.26 5.99
CA THR A 114 -12.47 1.17 5.32
C THR A 114 -12.73 2.39 4.40
N ALA A 115 -12.47 3.60 4.87
CA ALA A 115 -12.64 4.82 4.07
C ALA A 115 -11.62 4.91 2.94
N LEU A 116 -10.42 4.36 3.12
CA LEU A 116 -9.38 4.32 2.10
C LEU A 116 -9.60 3.22 1.06
N ALA A 117 -10.23 2.11 1.43
CA ALA A 117 -10.64 1.08 0.48
C ALA A 117 -11.67 1.66 -0.53
N GLU A 118 -12.59 2.50 -0.08
CA GLU A 118 -13.54 3.21 -0.95
C GLU A 118 -12.85 4.22 -1.89
N CYS A 119 -11.77 4.87 -1.43
CA CYS A 119 -11.01 5.84 -2.22
C CYS A 119 -10.01 5.20 -3.20
N VAL A 120 -9.50 4.01 -2.88
CA VAL A 120 -8.44 3.34 -3.66
C VAL A 120 -9.01 2.45 -4.76
N VAL A 121 -10.30 2.09 -4.67
CA VAL A 121 -10.91 1.08 -5.52
C VAL A 121 -12.17 1.63 -6.17
N GLU A 122 -12.10 1.99 -7.43
CA GLU A 122 -13.26 2.49 -8.18
C GLU A 122 -14.35 1.40 -8.38
N GLY A 123 -15.60 1.76 -8.09
CA GLY A 123 -16.77 0.99 -8.49
C GLY A 123 -16.94 -0.38 -7.81
N ARG A 124 -17.20 -1.44 -8.59
CA ARG A 124 -17.47 -2.81 -8.11
C ARG A 124 -16.36 -3.39 -7.21
N ASN A 125 -15.13 -2.98 -7.45
CA ASN A 125 -13.97 -3.47 -6.72
C ASN A 125 -13.97 -2.96 -5.27
N ALA A 126 -14.47 -1.74 -4.99
CA ALA A 126 -14.60 -1.20 -3.64
C ALA A 126 -15.54 -2.05 -2.78
N ILE A 127 -16.69 -2.46 -3.34
CA ILE A 127 -17.67 -3.31 -2.66
C ILE A 127 -17.02 -4.66 -2.30
N ASN A 128 -16.30 -5.27 -3.24
CA ASN A 128 -15.62 -6.54 -3.02
C ASN A 128 -14.56 -6.44 -1.92
N VAL A 129 -13.76 -5.37 -1.92
CA VAL A 129 -12.74 -5.13 -0.88
C VAL A 129 -13.38 -4.93 0.49
N ASN A 130 -14.49 -4.19 0.59
CA ASN A 130 -15.20 -3.99 1.85
C ASN A 130 -15.75 -5.32 2.40
N HIS A 131 -16.36 -6.15 1.57
CA HIS A 131 -16.82 -7.49 1.98
C HIS A 131 -15.65 -8.38 2.44
N LEU A 132 -14.49 -8.31 1.78
CA LEU A 132 -13.29 -9.04 2.20
C LEU A 132 -12.74 -8.52 3.53
N VAL A 133 -12.73 -7.20 3.76
CA VAL A 133 -12.31 -6.60 5.04
C VAL A 133 -13.25 -7.06 6.18
N GLU A 134 -14.57 -7.04 5.94
CA GLU A 134 -15.56 -7.55 6.89
C GLU A 134 -15.29 -9.04 7.22
N ALA A 135 -15.15 -9.87 6.18
CA ALA A 135 -14.90 -11.30 6.33
C ALA A 135 -13.60 -11.62 7.11
N ILE A 136 -12.52 -10.87 6.85
CA ILE A 136 -11.26 -11.00 7.60
C ILE A 136 -11.47 -10.62 9.07
N THR A 137 -12.14 -9.50 9.32
CA THR A 137 -12.38 -8.98 10.68
C THR A 137 -13.23 -9.95 11.49
N GLU A 138 -14.29 -10.50 10.88
CA GLU A 138 -15.23 -11.43 11.53
C GLU A 138 -14.80 -12.91 11.44
N ARG A 139 -13.67 -13.18 10.77
CA ARG A 139 -13.14 -14.53 10.53
C ARG A 139 -14.13 -15.44 9.84
N LYS A 140 -14.72 -14.95 8.74
CA LYS A 140 -15.73 -15.66 7.95
C LYS A 140 -15.16 -16.20 6.64
N GLN A 141 -15.78 -17.28 6.15
CA GLN A 141 -15.56 -17.79 4.81
C GLN A 141 -16.26 -16.91 3.79
N VAL A 142 -15.75 -16.87 2.57
CA VAL A 142 -16.37 -16.16 1.45
C VAL A 142 -16.37 -17.00 0.17
N ILE A 143 -17.30 -16.71 -0.74
CA ILE A 143 -17.23 -17.20 -2.11
C ILE A 143 -16.81 -16.03 -3.00
N LEU A 144 -15.67 -16.19 -3.66
CA LEU A 144 -15.23 -15.30 -4.74
C LEU A 144 -15.95 -15.72 -6.01
N ARG A 145 -17.02 -15.01 -6.37
CA ARG A 145 -17.85 -15.31 -7.56
C ARG A 145 -17.12 -14.89 -8.84
N SER A 146 -17.20 -15.75 -9.86
CA SER A 146 -16.66 -15.49 -11.19
C SER A 146 -15.19 -15.03 -11.18
N TYR A 147 -14.33 -15.67 -10.38
CA TYR A 147 -12.92 -15.33 -10.31
C TYR A 147 -12.19 -15.73 -11.60
N ALA A 148 -11.60 -14.75 -12.30
CA ALA A 148 -10.83 -14.96 -13.51
C ALA A 148 -9.35 -15.29 -13.17
N SER A 149 -8.99 -16.57 -13.26
CA SER A 149 -7.64 -17.03 -12.96
C SER A 149 -6.67 -16.73 -14.11
N SER A 150 -5.56 -16.03 -13.82
CA SER A 150 -4.50 -15.80 -14.80
C SER A 150 -3.59 -17.01 -15.04
N HIS A 151 -3.60 -18.00 -14.13
CA HIS A 151 -2.81 -19.21 -14.28
C HIS A 151 -3.48 -20.28 -15.17
N THR A 152 -4.79 -20.47 -14.98
CA THR A 152 -5.55 -21.51 -15.69
C THR A 152 -6.36 -20.97 -16.84
N GLY A 153 -6.53 -19.64 -16.95
CA GLY A 153 -7.43 -19.01 -17.93
C GLY A 153 -8.93 -19.29 -17.69
N VAL A 154 -9.28 -19.95 -16.57
CA VAL A 154 -10.66 -20.35 -16.26
C VAL A 154 -11.30 -19.36 -15.30
N VAL A 155 -12.59 -19.05 -15.59
CA VAL A 155 -13.44 -18.27 -14.68
C VAL A 155 -14.31 -19.23 -13.88
N ARG A 156 -14.18 -19.23 -12.54
CA ARG A 156 -14.99 -20.06 -11.66
C ARG A 156 -15.17 -19.43 -10.28
N ASP A 157 -16.16 -19.89 -9.54
CA ASP A 157 -16.33 -19.54 -8.13
C ASP A 157 -15.27 -20.23 -7.27
N ARG A 158 -14.86 -19.56 -6.17
CA ARG A 158 -13.86 -20.05 -5.23
C ARG A 158 -14.35 -19.88 -3.80
N LEU A 159 -14.51 -20.96 -3.07
CA LEU A 159 -14.71 -20.93 -1.60
C LEU A 159 -13.35 -20.73 -0.96
N VAL A 160 -13.20 -19.66 -0.15
CA VAL A 160 -11.93 -19.33 0.48
C VAL A 160 -12.12 -18.70 1.86
N GLU A 161 -11.06 -18.75 2.66
CA GLU A 161 -10.91 -18.02 3.92
C GLU A 161 -9.93 -16.87 3.73
N PRO A 162 -10.38 -15.63 3.54
CA PRO A 162 -9.51 -14.46 3.38
C PRO A 162 -8.89 -14.08 4.72
N PHE A 163 -7.57 -13.79 4.78
CA PHE A 163 -6.91 -13.50 6.06
C PHE A 163 -5.94 -12.32 6.04
N GLY A 164 -5.55 -11.80 4.88
CA GLY A 164 -4.64 -10.65 4.80
C GLY A 164 -4.64 -10.01 3.43
N PHE A 165 -4.43 -8.69 3.38
CA PHE A 165 -4.26 -7.96 2.12
C PHE A 165 -2.80 -7.63 1.88
N THR A 166 -2.40 -7.59 0.62
CA THR A 166 -1.19 -6.88 0.23
C THR A 166 -1.36 -5.36 0.39
N THR A 167 -0.24 -4.63 0.38
CA THR A 167 -0.13 -3.21 0.77
C THR A 167 -1.17 -2.26 0.14
N ASN A 168 -1.86 -2.62 -0.93
CA ASN A 168 -2.74 -1.72 -1.70
C ASN A 168 -4.14 -2.29 -1.91
N TYR A 169 -4.57 -3.28 -1.17
CA TYR A 169 -5.83 -4.00 -1.40
C TYR A 169 -5.99 -4.58 -2.83
N VAL A 170 -4.91 -4.59 -3.61
CA VAL A 170 -4.89 -5.14 -4.98
C VAL A 170 -5.00 -6.66 -4.95
N GLN A 171 -4.45 -7.27 -3.91
CA GLN A 171 -4.46 -8.71 -3.73
C GLN A 171 -4.80 -9.06 -2.28
N VAL A 172 -5.47 -10.19 -2.11
CA VAL A 172 -5.86 -10.75 -0.82
C VAL A 172 -5.33 -12.16 -0.67
N TRP A 173 -4.67 -12.44 0.45
CA TRP A 173 -4.29 -13.79 0.85
C TRP A 173 -5.51 -14.54 1.36
N CYS A 174 -5.74 -15.71 0.79
CA CYS A 174 -6.82 -16.60 1.20
C CYS A 174 -6.31 -18.03 1.28
N TYR A 175 -6.84 -18.79 2.22
CA TYR A 175 -6.74 -20.24 2.19
C TYR A 175 -7.90 -20.80 1.35
N GLU A 176 -7.61 -21.68 0.39
CA GLU A 176 -8.61 -22.35 -0.44
C GLU A 176 -8.75 -23.80 0.04
N PRO A 177 -9.83 -24.19 0.73
CA PRO A 177 -10.02 -25.54 1.27
C PRO A 177 -10.00 -26.62 0.19
N GLU A 178 -10.52 -26.34 -1.01
CA GLU A 178 -10.54 -27.29 -2.14
C GLU A 178 -9.15 -27.76 -2.53
N SER A 179 -8.14 -26.90 -2.48
CA SER A 179 -6.76 -27.22 -2.83
C SER A 179 -5.86 -27.46 -1.62
N GLY A 180 -6.30 -27.08 -0.41
CA GLY A 180 -5.49 -27.15 0.81
C GLY A 180 -4.32 -26.14 0.82
N LEU A 181 -4.40 -25.05 0.05
CA LEU A 181 -3.28 -24.12 -0.15
C LEU A 181 -3.68 -22.67 0.18
N ASN A 182 -2.72 -21.94 0.72
CA ASN A 182 -2.79 -20.49 0.77
C ASN A 182 -2.48 -19.91 -0.61
N LYS A 183 -3.29 -18.95 -1.07
CA LYS A 183 -3.18 -18.37 -2.41
C LYS A 183 -3.42 -16.86 -2.36
N LEU A 184 -2.81 -16.17 -3.29
CA LEU A 184 -2.99 -14.74 -3.47
C LEU A 184 -3.97 -14.48 -4.61
N PHE A 185 -5.11 -13.83 -4.31
CA PHE A 185 -6.15 -13.49 -5.26
C PHE A 185 -6.12 -12.00 -5.60
N ASN A 186 -6.17 -11.65 -6.89
CA ASN A 186 -6.26 -10.26 -7.32
C ASN A 186 -7.72 -9.79 -7.20
N THR A 187 -7.95 -8.72 -6.44
CA THR A 187 -9.30 -8.20 -6.15
C THR A 187 -10.03 -7.72 -7.40
N ALA A 188 -9.32 -7.14 -8.38
CA ALA A 188 -9.89 -6.69 -9.64
C ALA A 188 -10.40 -7.82 -10.55
N ARG A 189 -10.03 -9.08 -10.26
CA ARG A 189 -10.46 -10.27 -11.01
C ARG A 189 -11.65 -10.98 -10.38
N ILE A 190 -12.18 -10.46 -9.28
CA ILE A 190 -13.32 -11.00 -8.55
C ILE A 190 -14.59 -10.33 -9.12
N GLY A 191 -15.53 -11.11 -9.62
CA GLY A 191 -16.82 -10.58 -10.08
C GLY A 191 -17.64 -10.01 -8.93
N SER A 192 -17.81 -10.78 -7.84
CA SER A 192 -18.39 -10.32 -6.56
C SER A 192 -17.93 -11.19 -5.41
N VAL A 193 -17.99 -10.66 -4.19
CA VAL A 193 -17.69 -11.37 -2.94
C VAL A 193 -18.99 -11.65 -2.19
N GLU A 194 -19.25 -12.90 -1.89
CA GLU A 194 -20.36 -13.32 -1.04
C GLU A 194 -19.80 -13.77 0.32
N VAL A 195 -20.15 -13.03 1.37
CA VAL A 195 -19.72 -13.35 2.74
C VAL A 195 -20.68 -14.41 3.31
N LEU A 196 -20.14 -15.51 3.78
CA LEU A 196 -20.91 -16.61 4.32
C LEU A 196 -21.15 -16.44 5.84
N ALA A 197 -22.10 -17.20 6.38
CA ALA A 197 -22.32 -17.27 7.82
C ALA A 197 -21.23 -18.09 8.54
N GLU A 198 -20.59 -19.00 7.81
CA GLU A 198 -19.57 -19.92 8.28
C GLU A 198 -18.28 -19.17 8.62
N ARG A 199 -17.71 -19.53 9.78
CA ARG A 199 -16.41 -19.02 10.21
C ARG A 199 -15.28 -19.84 9.59
N TRP A 200 -14.06 -19.31 9.65
CA TRP A 200 -12.84 -20.02 9.29
C TRP A 200 -12.76 -21.37 10.02
N GLN A 201 -12.41 -22.39 9.28
CA GLN A 201 -12.17 -23.74 9.78
C GLN A 201 -10.68 -24.07 9.83
N PHE A 202 -9.87 -23.32 9.06
CA PHE A 202 -8.46 -23.59 8.83
C PHE A 202 -7.55 -22.43 9.26
N GLY A 203 -7.99 -21.60 10.21
CA GLY A 203 -7.27 -20.41 10.63
C GLY A 203 -5.83 -20.66 11.11
N GLU A 204 -5.52 -21.85 11.62
CA GLU A 204 -4.18 -22.23 12.10
C GLU A 204 -3.16 -22.45 10.98
N VAL A 205 -3.63 -22.73 9.75
CA VAL A 205 -2.76 -22.91 8.58
C VAL A 205 -2.66 -21.67 7.69
N HIS A 206 -3.30 -20.57 8.10
CA HIS A 206 -3.18 -19.30 7.39
C HIS A 206 -1.78 -18.75 7.54
N HIS A 207 -1.09 -18.56 6.42
CA HIS A 207 0.20 -17.88 6.38
C HIS A 207 0.42 -17.21 5.04
N GLU A 208 1.08 -16.06 5.06
CA GLU A 208 1.45 -15.33 3.85
C GLU A 208 2.71 -15.94 3.23
N GLY A 209 2.74 -16.01 1.91
CA GLY A 209 3.92 -16.38 1.16
C GLY A 209 4.78 -15.18 0.77
N TYR A 210 5.82 -15.45 -0.01
CA TYR A 210 6.65 -14.41 -0.62
C TYR A 210 5.96 -13.83 -1.86
N ILE A 211 6.31 -12.61 -2.20
CA ILE A 211 5.98 -11.97 -3.49
C ILE A 211 7.29 -11.46 -4.06
N ASP A 212 7.68 -11.98 -5.22
CA ASP A 212 8.91 -11.57 -5.88
C ASP A 212 8.79 -10.24 -6.63
N ILE A 213 9.90 -9.74 -7.16
CA ILE A 213 9.96 -8.48 -7.90
C ILE A 213 9.09 -8.50 -9.18
N PHE A 214 8.84 -9.67 -9.76
CA PHE A 214 7.98 -9.90 -10.93
C PHE A 214 6.50 -10.09 -10.57
N ARG A 215 6.14 -9.86 -9.28
CA ARG A 215 4.78 -9.96 -8.72
C ARG A 215 4.19 -11.37 -8.77
N ILE A 216 5.04 -12.38 -8.75
CA ILE A 216 4.64 -13.77 -8.57
C ILE A 216 4.70 -14.10 -7.08
N SER A 217 3.69 -14.81 -6.59
CA SER A 217 3.62 -15.26 -5.20
C SER A 217 3.89 -16.75 -5.09
N GLY A 218 4.55 -17.15 -4.03
CA GLY A 218 4.85 -18.54 -3.72
C GLY A 218 5.36 -18.73 -2.30
N PHE A 219 5.59 -19.96 -1.88
CA PHE A 219 6.11 -20.30 -0.56
C PHE A 219 7.57 -20.76 -0.59
N GLU A 220 8.07 -21.03 -1.77
CA GLU A 220 9.47 -21.34 -2.04
C GLU A 220 10.04 -20.27 -2.95
N GLN A 221 11.35 -20.08 -2.89
CA GLN A 221 12.05 -19.13 -3.72
C GLN A 221 13.31 -19.78 -4.32
N SER A 222 13.58 -19.46 -5.58
CA SER A 222 14.80 -19.83 -6.29
C SER A 222 15.61 -18.60 -6.64
N ARG A 223 16.92 -18.68 -6.52
CA ARG A 223 17.82 -17.59 -6.90
C ARG A 223 17.96 -17.54 -8.40
N VAL A 224 17.85 -16.35 -8.98
CA VAL A 224 18.10 -16.09 -10.40
C VAL A 224 19.12 -14.96 -10.52
N GLN A 225 20.14 -15.21 -11.36
CA GLN A 225 21.17 -14.23 -11.70
C GLN A 225 21.16 -13.98 -13.21
N LEU A 226 21.07 -12.71 -13.58
CA LEU A 226 21.06 -12.23 -14.97
C LEU A 226 22.06 -11.10 -15.13
N GLU A 227 22.81 -11.10 -16.22
CA GLU A 227 23.55 -9.95 -16.69
C GLU A 227 22.69 -9.22 -17.72
N LEU A 228 22.43 -7.93 -17.46
CA LEU A 228 21.52 -7.09 -18.23
C LEU A 228 22.31 -6.03 -18.98
N GLY A 229 22.02 -5.84 -20.26
CA GLY A 229 22.46 -4.66 -21.00
C GLY A 229 21.63 -3.40 -20.64
N VAL A 230 21.92 -2.30 -21.31
CA VAL A 230 21.31 -1.00 -21.03
C VAL A 230 19.80 -1.01 -21.21
N MET A 231 19.28 -1.63 -22.28
CA MET A 231 17.86 -1.66 -22.59
C MET A 231 17.10 -2.52 -21.55
N ALA A 232 17.61 -3.71 -21.27
CA ALA A 232 17.00 -4.63 -20.29
C ALA A 232 17.02 -4.03 -18.88
N HIS A 233 18.13 -3.37 -18.47
CA HIS A 233 18.22 -2.68 -17.20
C HIS A 233 17.16 -1.57 -17.08
N ASN A 234 17.04 -0.68 -18.07
CA ASN A 234 16.12 0.45 -18.01
C ASN A 234 14.66 -0.04 -17.95
N LEU A 235 14.29 -0.99 -18.82
CA LEU A 235 12.94 -1.56 -18.81
C LEU A 235 12.63 -2.32 -17.53
N LEU A 236 13.62 -3.03 -16.95
CA LEU A 236 13.42 -3.69 -15.66
C LEU A 236 13.09 -2.68 -14.54
N VAL A 237 13.84 -1.59 -14.49
CA VAL A 237 13.63 -0.54 -13.47
C VAL A 237 12.31 0.19 -13.67
N GLU A 238 11.89 0.42 -14.92
CA GLU A 238 10.61 1.05 -15.24
C GLU A 238 9.41 0.15 -14.91
N GLU A 239 9.43 -1.12 -15.31
CA GLU A 239 8.33 -2.05 -15.10
C GLU A 239 8.28 -2.63 -13.68
N TYR A 240 9.45 -2.82 -13.07
CA TYR A 240 9.63 -3.42 -11.75
C TYR A 240 10.54 -2.58 -10.85
N PRO A 241 10.09 -1.40 -10.38
CA PRO A 241 10.95 -0.47 -9.62
C PRO A 241 11.62 -1.05 -8.38
N LEU A 242 11.04 -2.10 -7.80
CA LEU A 242 11.63 -2.78 -6.65
C LEU A 242 12.91 -3.57 -6.99
N ALA A 243 13.14 -3.86 -8.28
CA ALA A 243 14.32 -4.56 -8.74
C ALA A 243 15.63 -3.78 -8.51
N VAL A 244 15.54 -2.45 -8.38
CA VAL A 244 16.72 -1.58 -8.14
C VAL A 244 17.57 -2.06 -6.94
N ARG A 245 16.96 -2.62 -5.91
CA ARG A 245 17.67 -3.12 -4.72
C ARG A 245 18.47 -4.40 -4.96
N ASP A 246 18.12 -5.15 -6.02
CA ASP A 246 18.74 -6.42 -6.39
C ASP A 246 19.70 -6.26 -7.59
N LEU A 247 19.94 -5.01 -8.04
CA LEU A 247 20.82 -4.66 -9.14
C LEU A 247 22.17 -4.18 -8.63
N THR A 248 23.25 -4.67 -9.27
CA THR A 248 24.61 -4.18 -9.08
C THR A 248 25.22 -3.85 -10.43
N GLN A 249 25.75 -2.64 -10.58
CA GLN A 249 26.44 -2.23 -11.81
C GLN A 249 27.75 -3.00 -11.96
N ILE A 250 28.00 -3.60 -13.12
CA ILE A 250 29.23 -4.31 -13.46
C ILE A 250 30.20 -3.35 -14.14
N ASP A 251 29.71 -2.63 -15.17
CA ASP A 251 30.44 -1.62 -15.93
C ASP A 251 29.47 -0.53 -16.45
N ASP A 252 29.92 0.32 -17.35
CA ASP A 252 29.13 1.44 -17.88
C ASP A 252 27.89 1.00 -18.68
N ALA A 253 27.82 -0.24 -19.14
CA ALA A 253 26.77 -0.76 -20.02
C ALA A 253 26.09 -2.05 -19.48
N HIS A 254 26.57 -2.62 -18.37
CA HIS A 254 26.06 -3.89 -17.86
C HIS A 254 25.75 -3.85 -16.36
N TRP A 255 24.69 -4.56 -15.96
CA TRP A 255 24.24 -4.74 -14.58
C TRP A 255 23.98 -6.20 -14.27
N LEU A 256 24.34 -6.62 -13.06
CA LEU A 256 23.97 -7.91 -12.49
C LEU A 256 22.64 -7.74 -11.73
N LEU A 257 21.62 -8.46 -12.14
CA LEU A 257 20.45 -8.72 -11.32
C LEU A 257 20.68 -10.02 -10.54
N ASP A 258 20.60 -9.96 -9.22
CA ASP A 258 20.72 -11.11 -8.32
C ASP A 258 19.51 -11.12 -7.38
N THR A 259 18.50 -11.90 -7.72
CA THR A 259 17.20 -11.84 -7.03
C THR A 259 16.63 -13.22 -6.72
N MET A 260 15.71 -13.26 -5.76
CA MET A 260 14.92 -14.44 -5.43
C MET A 260 13.57 -14.37 -6.14
N VAL A 261 13.19 -15.42 -6.85
CA VAL A 261 11.90 -15.53 -7.54
C VAL A 261 11.08 -16.68 -6.99
N CYS A 262 9.75 -16.50 -6.92
CA CYS A 262 8.84 -17.55 -6.48
C CYS A 262 8.52 -18.56 -7.59
N ASP A 263 8.66 -18.16 -8.85
CA ASP A 263 8.48 -19.00 -10.03
C ASP A 263 9.20 -18.37 -11.22
N TYR A 264 9.66 -19.21 -12.14
CA TYR A 264 10.35 -18.77 -13.35
C TYR A 264 9.44 -18.10 -14.39
N VAL A 265 8.11 -18.20 -14.25
CA VAL A 265 7.14 -17.61 -15.21
C VAL A 265 7.28 -16.09 -15.29
N GLY A 266 7.47 -15.40 -14.17
CA GLY A 266 7.58 -13.92 -14.12
C GLY A 266 8.84 -13.45 -14.83
N VAL A 267 9.99 -13.89 -14.33
CA VAL A 267 11.30 -13.53 -14.88
C VAL A 267 11.46 -14.06 -16.31
N GLY A 268 10.91 -15.24 -16.62
CA GLY A 268 10.97 -15.84 -17.96
C GLY A 268 10.26 -15.00 -19.03
N ARG A 269 9.11 -14.40 -18.71
CA ARG A 269 8.42 -13.46 -19.62
C ARG A 269 9.28 -12.26 -19.93
N PHE A 270 9.95 -11.70 -18.92
CA PHE A 270 10.85 -10.57 -19.10
C PHE A 270 12.04 -10.93 -19.98
N VAL A 271 12.71 -12.05 -19.69
CA VAL A 271 13.88 -12.52 -20.45
C VAL A 271 13.52 -12.88 -21.90
N LEU A 272 12.40 -13.56 -22.15
CA LEU A 272 11.97 -13.91 -23.51
C LEU A 272 11.66 -12.69 -24.38
N GLY A 273 11.22 -11.56 -23.76
CA GLY A 273 10.98 -10.33 -24.49
C GLY A 273 12.25 -9.53 -24.81
N LEU A 274 13.36 -9.80 -24.13
CA LEU A 274 14.60 -9.02 -24.19
C LEU A 274 15.84 -9.94 -24.32
N ALA A 275 15.67 -11.11 -24.94
CA ALA A 275 16.68 -12.16 -24.96
C ALA A 275 18.02 -11.75 -25.59
N GLU A 276 18.03 -10.74 -26.47
CA GLU A 276 19.25 -10.24 -27.13
C GLU A 276 20.10 -9.35 -26.20
N ASP A 277 19.49 -8.80 -25.14
CA ASP A 277 20.16 -7.86 -24.21
C ASP A 277 20.31 -8.45 -22.79
N ILE A 278 20.04 -9.76 -22.63
CA ILE A 278 20.12 -10.47 -21.35
C ILE A 278 20.95 -11.73 -21.48
N ARG A 279 21.93 -11.88 -20.59
CA ARG A 279 22.67 -13.14 -20.40
C ARG A 279 22.21 -13.82 -19.13
N ILE A 280 21.76 -15.07 -19.23
CA ILE A 280 21.33 -15.87 -18.08
C ILE A 280 22.58 -16.51 -17.45
N LEU A 281 22.73 -16.36 -16.13
CA LEU A 281 23.85 -16.90 -15.36
C LEU A 281 23.44 -18.12 -14.51
N THR A 282 22.13 -18.33 -14.30
CA THR A 282 21.58 -19.44 -13.51
C THR A 282 21.22 -20.61 -14.45
N PRO A 283 21.91 -21.77 -14.38
CA PRO A 283 21.72 -22.84 -15.34
C PRO A 283 20.30 -23.43 -15.39
N GLU A 284 19.67 -23.65 -14.24
CA GLU A 284 18.32 -24.21 -14.15
C GLU A 284 17.28 -23.26 -14.77
N PHE A 285 17.48 -21.97 -14.62
CA PHE A 285 16.63 -20.95 -15.25
C PHE A 285 16.90 -20.87 -16.76
N GLU A 286 18.15 -21.02 -17.21
CA GLU A 286 18.49 -21.09 -18.64
C GLU A 286 17.77 -22.24 -19.32
N GLU A 287 17.75 -23.43 -18.70
CA GLU A 287 17.04 -24.61 -19.22
C GLU A 287 15.53 -24.33 -19.34
N TYR A 288 14.93 -23.69 -18.31
CA TYR A 288 13.52 -23.29 -18.36
C TYR A 288 13.22 -22.35 -19.53
N VAL A 289 14.05 -21.31 -19.75
CA VAL A 289 13.87 -20.31 -20.83
C VAL A 289 14.06 -21.01 -22.21
N ARG A 290 15.05 -21.88 -22.37
CA ARG A 290 15.28 -22.66 -23.59
C ARG A 290 14.05 -23.50 -23.95
N GLY A 291 13.49 -24.22 -22.98
CA GLY A 291 12.27 -25.01 -23.17
C GLY A 291 11.04 -24.14 -23.51
N ALA A 292 10.96 -22.94 -22.93
CA ALA A 292 9.89 -21.98 -23.27
C ALA A 292 10.02 -21.45 -24.71
N ALA A 293 11.24 -21.13 -25.15
CA ALA A 293 11.52 -20.67 -26.51
C ALA A 293 11.21 -21.78 -27.56
N GLU A 294 11.53 -23.06 -27.29
CA GLU A 294 11.16 -24.17 -28.15
C GLU A 294 9.65 -24.36 -28.30
N ARG A 295 8.90 -24.20 -27.19
CA ARG A 295 7.43 -24.24 -27.25
C ARG A 295 6.84 -23.10 -28.07
N ILE A 296 7.45 -21.91 -28.02
CA ILE A 296 7.04 -20.77 -28.87
C ILE A 296 7.33 -21.09 -30.32
N ARG A 297 8.56 -21.53 -30.65
CA ARG A 297 8.96 -21.88 -32.02
C ARG A 297 8.08 -22.95 -32.63
N ALA A 298 7.60 -23.92 -31.84
CA ALA A 298 6.71 -24.98 -32.30
C ALA A 298 5.28 -24.50 -32.66
N LYS A 299 4.90 -23.27 -32.31
CA LYS A 299 3.61 -22.68 -32.63
C LYS A 299 3.61 -21.84 -33.91
N PHE A 300 4.78 -21.41 -34.35
CA PHE A 300 5.02 -20.61 -35.56
C PHE A 300 5.95 -21.38 -36.54
#